data_b9cb48e98446ac3c0ac6dd6122f3ffa0
#
_entry.id   b9cb48e98446ac3c0ac6dd6122f3ffa0
#
_cell.length_a   1.000
_cell.length_b   1.000
_cell.length_c   1.000
_cell.angle_alpha   90.00
_cell.angle_beta   90.00
_cell.angle_gamma   90.00
#
_symmetry.space_group_name_H-M   'P 1'
#
loop_
_entity.id
_entity.type
_entity.pdbx_description
1 polymer ?
#
loop_
_entity_poly.entity_id
_entity_poly.type
_entity_poly.pdbx_seq_one_letter_code
_entity_poly.pdbx_strand_id
1 'polypeptide(L)'
;MATYETQLYRREASVARITFNRPERRNATNIQFYKDLLGCLDEADDDAGVRVIVLGGVGPVFCAGQDLKWSSQATRDDFQQYNKCLRRAWDRIRRHPKPVIARVHGDAFGGGMYMISRSDLVVAKKTARMAMREINTGEQSGGTHLFTVGRARAMELNLLGAG
;
A
#
# COMPACT_ATOMS: atom_id res chain seq x y z
N MET A 1 12.02 -19.30 -4.51
CA MET A 1 11.20 -18.09 -4.56
C MET A 1 9.79 -18.45 -4.12
N ALA A 2 9.26 -17.76 -3.14
CA ALA A 2 7.88 -17.96 -2.74
C ALA A 2 6.95 -17.50 -3.88
N THR A 3 5.81 -18.18 -4.04
CA THR A 3 4.79 -17.79 -5.02
C THR A 3 3.72 -17.00 -4.27
N TYR A 4 3.47 -15.76 -4.68
CA TYR A 4 2.46 -14.88 -4.12
C TYR A 4 1.27 -14.76 -5.08
N GLU A 5 0.06 -14.77 -4.55
CA GLU A 5 -1.16 -14.69 -5.36
C GLU A 5 -1.39 -13.26 -5.90
N THR A 6 -1.13 -12.26 -5.06
CA THR A 6 -1.50 -10.86 -5.32
C THR A 6 -0.28 -9.95 -5.52
N GLN A 7 0.93 -10.49 -5.46
CA GLN A 7 2.17 -9.76 -5.61
C GLN A 7 3.11 -10.46 -6.59
N LEU A 8 3.88 -9.67 -7.32
CA LEU A 8 5.04 -10.16 -8.07
C LEU A 8 6.29 -9.69 -7.33
N TYR A 9 7.10 -10.65 -6.90
CA TYR A 9 8.41 -10.37 -6.30
C TYR A 9 9.50 -10.65 -7.32
N ARG A 10 10.38 -9.68 -7.55
CA ARG A 10 11.55 -9.83 -8.41
C ARG A 10 12.74 -9.10 -7.80
N ARG A 11 13.87 -9.80 -7.72
CA ARG A 11 15.16 -9.18 -7.43
C ARG A 11 15.87 -8.84 -8.73
N GLU A 12 16.28 -7.58 -8.88
CA GLU A 12 17.12 -7.09 -9.98
C GLU A 12 18.37 -6.42 -9.37
N ALA A 13 19.51 -7.06 -9.50
CA ALA A 13 20.76 -6.67 -8.80
C ALA A 13 20.53 -6.52 -7.28
N SER A 14 20.63 -5.32 -6.72
CA SER A 14 20.41 -5.03 -5.30
C SER A 14 19.02 -4.44 -4.99
N VAL A 15 18.08 -4.48 -5.95
CA VAL A 15 16.74 -3.93 -5.82
C VAL A 15 15.73 -5.06 -5.73
N ALA A 16 14.94 -5.11 -4.66
CA ALA A 16 13.74 -5.93 -4.60
C ALA A 16 12.55 -5.12 -5.14
N ARG A 17 11.91 -5.61 -6.19
CA ARG A 17 10.67 -5.05 -6.72
C ARG A 17 9.49 -5.86 -6.23
N ILE A 18 8.61 -5.23 -5.46
CA ILE A 18 7.32 -5.78 -5.03
C ILE A 18 6.26 -5.07 -5.85
N THR A 19 5.60 -5.81 -6.74
CA THR A 19 4.64 -5.23 -7.68
C THR A 19 3.25 -5.80 -7.39
N PHE A 20 2.32 -4.95 -7.00
CA PHE A 20 0.92 -5.32 -6.78
C PHE A 20 0.32 -5.86 -8.07
N ASN A 21 -0.26 -7.04 -8.03
CA ASN A 21 -0.71 -7.80 -9.20
C ASN A 21 -2.18 -8.21 -9.09
N ARG A 22 -3.05 -7.22 -8.95
CA ARG A 22 -4.52 -7.34 -9.05
C ARG A 22 -5.09 -6.26 -9.98
N PRO A 23 -4.61 -6.15 -11.24
CA PRO A 23 -5.00 -5.05 -12.14
C PRO A 23 -6.51 -5.03 -12.43
N GLU A 24 -7.17 -6.19 -12.49
CA GLU A 24 -8.61 -6.36 -12.66
C GLU A 24 -9.42 -5.79 -11.48
N ARG A 25 -8.79 -5.62 -10.33
CA ARG A 25 -9.32 -5.00 -9.10
C ARG A 25 -8.65 -3.66 -8.81
N ARG A 26 -7.95 -3.06 -9.79
CA ARG A 26 -7.20 -1.80 -9.60
C ARG A 26 -6.24 -1.86 -8.41
N ASN A 27 -5.64 -3.02 -8.18
CA ASN A 27 -4.76 -3.32 -7.05
C ASN A 27 -5.40 -3.04 -5.67
N ALA A 28 -6.74 -3.23 -5.56
CA ALA A 28 -7.44 -3.07 -4.30
C ALA A 28 -7.01 -4.14 -3.29
N THR A 29 -7.03 -3.76 -2.00
CA THR A 29 -6.47 -4.56 -0.91
C THR A 29 -7.50 -5.44 -0.23
N ASN A 30 -7.13 -6.68 0.04
CA ASN A 30 -7.84 -7.63 0.88
C ASN A 30 -6.87 -8.32 1.85
N ILE A 31 -7.32 -9.31 2.59
CA ILE A 31 -6.46 -10.06 3.54
C ILE A 31 -5.26 -10.67 2.83
N GLN A 32 -5.47 -11.33 1.67
CA GLN A 32 -4.40 -12.00 0.93
C GLN A 32 -3.36 -11.01 0.43
N PHE A 33 -3.80 -9.84 -0.07
CA PHE A 33 -2.91 -8.77 -0.49
C PHE A 33 -1.89 -8.39 0.60
N TYR A 34 -2.35 -8.20 1.85
CA TYR A 34 -1.44 -7.84 2.93
C TYR A 34 -0.59 -9.00 3.43
N LYS A 35 -1.09 -10.24 3.38
CA LYS A 35 -0.28 -11.43 3.68
C LYS A 35 0.87 -11.57 2.69
N ASP A 36 0.58 -11.46 1.40
CA ASP A 36 1.59 -11.56 0.35
C ASP A 36 2.60 -10.41 0.43
N LEU A 37 2.12 -9.17 0.68
CA LEU A 37 3.00 -8.01 0.86
C LEU A 37 3.95 -8.21 2.05
N LEU A 38 3.48 -8.73 3.17
CA LEU A 38 4.32 -9.08 4.31
C LEU A 38 5.36 -10.12 3.93
N GLY A 39 4.97 -11.21 3.26
CA GLY A 39 5.89 -12.22 2.81
C GLY A 39 6.97 -11.68 1.87
N CYS A 40 6.60 -10.80 0.92
CA CYS A 40 7.56 -10.14 0.04
C CYS A 40 8.55 -9.24 0.80
N LEU A 41 8.06 -8.51 1.82
CA LEU A 41 8.91 -7.64 2.65
C LEU A 41 9.88 -8.47 3.51
N ASP A 42 9.43 -9.61 4.02
CA ASP A 42 10.27 -10.53 4.79
C ASP A 42 11.31 -11.21 3.87
N GLU A 43 10.93 -11.68 2.66
CA GLU A 43 11.87 -12.23 1.67
C GLU A 43 12.92 -11.19 1.27
N ALA A 44 12.53 -9.93 1.11
CA ALA A 44 13.47 -8.85 0.82
C ALA A 44 14.40 -8.53 2.00
N ASP A 45 13.96 -8.69 3.24
CA ASP A 45 14.77 -8.48 4.43
C ASP A 45 15.83 -9.59 4.60
N ASP A 46 15.42 -10.83 4.43
CA ASP A 46 16.27 -12.01 4.58
C ASP A 46 17.35 -12.10 3.47
N ASP A 47 17.12 -11.49 2.29
CA ASP A 47 18.11 -11.51 1.19
C ASP A 47 19.20 -10.45 1.41
N ALA A 48 20.38 -10.87 1.87
CA ALA A 48 21.55 -10.00 2.06
C ALA A 48 21.99 -9.23 0.79
N GLY A 49 21.61 -9.70 -0.40
CA GLY A 49 21.89 -9.02 -1.67
C GLY A 49 20.93 -7.88 -1.99
N VAL A 50 19.81 -7.77 -1.29
CA VAL A 50 18.85 -6.66 -1.44
C VAL A 50 19.29 -5.49 -0.56
N ARG A 51 19.37 -4.30 -1.15
CA ARG A 51 19.73 -3.04 -0.47
C ARG A 51 18.59 -2.03 -0.45
N VAL A 52 17.61 -2.17 -1.34
CA VAL A 52 16.47 -1.24 -1.46
C VAL A 52 15.23 -1.98 -1.98
N ILE A 53 14.06 -1.58 -1.53
CA ILE A 53 12.77 -2.12 -1.94
C ILE A 53 12.04 -1.07 -2.75
N VAL A 54 11.42 -1.47 -3.87
CA VAL A 54 10.55 -0.62 -4.68
C VAL A 54 9.15 -1.22 -4.72
N LEU A 55 8.17 -0.49 -4.20
CA LEU A 55 6.75 -0.82 -4.29
C LEU A 55 6.16 -0.21 -5.56
N GLY A 56 5.41 -1.00 -6.32
CA GLY A 56 4.71 -0.54 -7.53
C GLY A 56 3.46 -1.36 -7.78
N GLY A 57 2.79 -1.16 -8.92
CA GLY A 57 1.63 -1.95 -9.31
C GLY A 57 1.61 -2.24 -10.80
N VAL A 58 0.90 -3.29 -11.19
CA VAL A 58 0.55 -3.60 -12.59
C VAL A 58 -0.68 -2.79 -13.00
N GLY A 59 -0.79 -2.46 -14.28
CA GLY A 59 -1.93 -1.74 -14.83
C GLY A 59 -1.90 -0.23 -14.56
N PRO A 60 -3.03 0.48 -14.73
CA PRO A 60 -3.06 1.94 -14.71
C PRO A 60 -3.11 2.56 -13.30
N VAL A 61 -3.40 1.77 -12.26
CA VAL A 61 -3.63 2.23 -10.88
C VAL A 61 -2.56 1.66 -9.95
N PHE A 62 -1.98 2.49 -9.11
CA PHE A 62 -1.06 2.03 -8.07
C PHE A 62 -1.79 1.15 -7.05
N CYS A 63 -2.82 1.71 -6.37
CA CYS A 63 -3.68 0.97 -5.46
C CYS A 63 -4.97 1.77 -5.17
N ALA A 64 -6.12 1.18 -5.41
CA ALA A 64 -7.42 1.83 -5.23
C ALA A 64 -7.95 1.83 -3.79
N GLY A 65 -7.21 1.28 -2.82
CA GLY A 65 -7.65 1.14 -1.45
C GLY A 65 -8.30 -0.21 -1.17
N GLN A 66 -9.21 -0.26 -0.21
CA GLN A 66 -9.89 -1.50 0.18
C GLN A 66 -10.76 -2.07 -0.94
N ASP A 67 -10.75 -3.39 -1.11
CA ASP A 67 -11.60 -4.11 -2.07
C ASP A 67 -13.04 -4.12 -1.58
N LEU A 68 -13.89 -3.24 -2.13
CA LEU A 68 -15.28 -3.08 -1.71
C LEU A 68 -16.12 -4.34 -1.96
N LYS A 69 -15.78 -5.13 -3.01
CA LYS A 69 -16.49 -6.40 -3.25
C LYS A 69 -16.14 -7.43 -2.18
N TRP A 70 -14.88 -7.49 -1.77
CA TRP A 70 -14.47 -8.33 -0.65
C TRP A 70 -15.15 -7.84 0.65
N SER A 71 -15.11 -6.55 0.94
CA SER A 71 -15.63 -6.00 2.21
C SER A 71 -17.14 -6.15 2.35
N SER A 72 -17.91 -6.10 1.26
CA SER A 72 -19.37 -6.32 1.30
C SER A 72 -19.78 -7.75 1.68
N GLN A 73 -18.86 -8.70 1.62
CA GLN A 73 -19.08 -10.11 1.94
C GLN A 73 -18.32 -10.55 3.20
N ALA A 74 -17.46 -9.70 3.72
CA ALA A 74 -16.58 -10.02 4.84
C ALA A 74 -17.36 -10.06 6.16
N THR A 75 -17.04 -11.04 6.99
CA THR A 75 -17.53 -11.15 8.37
C THR A 75 -16.77 -10.19 9.29
N ARG A 76 -17.24 -10.05 10.52
CA ARG A 76 -16.52 -9.29 11.57
C ARG A 76 -15.11 -9.84 11.81
N ASP A 77 -14.96 -11.16 11.80
CA ASP A 77 -13.67 -11.82 12.01
C ASP A 77 -12.72 -11.58 10.84
N ASP A 78 -13.24 -11.57 9.60
CA ASP A 78 -12.47 -11.20 8.41
C ASP A 78 -11.96 -9.76 8.51
N PHE A 79 -12.78 -8.81 8.96
CA PHE A 79 -12.35 -7.43 9.19
C PHE A 79 -11.28 -7.31 10.29
N GLN A 80 -11.40 -8.08 11.37
CA GLN A 80 -10.37 -8.11 12.40
C GLN A 80 -9.03 -8.64 11.84
N GLN A 81 -9.08 -9.73 11.07
CA GLN A 81 -7.90 -10.28 10.41
C GLN A 81 -7.30 -9.32 9.38
N TYR A 82 -8.15 -8.70 8.54
CA TYR A 82 -7.73 -7.68 7.58
C TYR A 82 -6.98 -6.54 8.27
N ASN A 83 -7.57 -5.95 9.31
CA ASN A 83 -6.97 -4.86 10.07
C ASN A 83 -5.65 -5.26 10.74
N LYS A 84 -5.54 -6.50 11.22
CA LYS A 84 -4.29 -7.03 11.78
C LYS A 84 -3.20 -7.13 10.72
N CYS A 85 -3.50 -7.70 9.56
CA CYS A 85 -2.55 -7.85 8.45
C CYS A 85 -2.13 -6.48 7.90
N LEU A 86 -3.07 -5.59 7.66
CA LEU A 86 -2.89 -4.23 7.18
C LEU A 86 -1.94 -3.43 8.10
N ARG A 87 -2.21 -3.39 9.41
CA ARG A 87 -1.36 -2.67 10.38
C ARG A 87 0.06 -3.22 10.41
N ARG A 88 0.21 -4.54 10.40
CA ARG A 88 1.53 -5.19 10.34
C ARG A 88 2.29 -4.82 9.07
N ALA A 89 1.63 -4.85 7.91
CA ALA A 89 2.25 -4.48 6.63
C ALA A 89 2.68 -3.01 6.62
N TRP A 90 1.84 -2.11 7.13
CA TRP A 90 2.16 -0.69 7.21
C TRP A 90 3.31 -0.40 8.18
N ASP A 91 3.34 -1.07 9.33
CA ASP A 91 4.46 -0.95 10.27
C ASP A 91 5.73 -1.57 9.69
N ARG A 92 5.62 -2.67 8.96
CA ARG A 92 6.75 -3.31 8.30
C ARG A 92 7.37 -2.42 7.22
N ILE A 93 6.56 -1.74 6.40
CA ILE A 93 7.05 -0.74 5.43
C ILE A 93 7.82 0.36 6.17
N ARG A 94 7.19 0.97 7.19
CA ARG A 94 7.76 2.14 7.90
C ARG A 94 9.04 1.82 8.66
N ARG A 95 9.17 0.61 9.19
CA ARG A 95 10.29 0.20 10.06
C ARG A 95 11.23 -0.78 9.37
N HIS A 96 11.12 -0.91 8.05
CA HIS A 96 11.96 -1.82 7.31
C HIS A 96 13.43 -1.37 7.40
N PRO A 97 14.40 -2.28 7.69
CA PRO A 97 15.81 -1.92 7.82
C PRO A 97 16.44 -1.45 6.49
N LYS A 98 15.82 -1.81 5.35
CA LYS A 98 16.23 -1.38 4.01
C LYS A 98 15.28 -0.28 3.52
N PRO A 99 15.77 0.77 2.83
CA PRO A 99 14.90 1.82 2.30
C PRO A 99 13.79 1.28 1.42
N VAL A 100 12.58 1.81 1.61
CA VAL A 100 11.39 1.48 0.82
C VAL A 100 10.98 2.70 -0.02
N ILE A 101 10.89 2.51 -1.33
CA ILE A 101 10.51 3.54 -2.30
C ILE A 101 9.14 3.21 -2.89
N ALA A 102 8.19 4.11 -2.78
CA ALA A 102 6.92 4.00 -3.51
C ALA A 102 7.05 4.59 -4.91
N ARG A 103 6.93 3.76 -5.96
CA ARG A 103 6.86 4.16 -7.36
C ARG A 103 5.40 4.26 -7.78
N VAL A 104 4.83 5.45 -7.65
CA VAL A 104 3.41 5.76 -7.87
C VAL A 104 3.19 6.14 -9.33
N HIS A 105 2.89 5.16 -10.17
CA HIS A 105 2.71 5.34 -11.61
C HIS A 105 1.28 5.72 -12.02
N GLY A 106 0.34 5.66 -11.09
CA GLY A 106 -1.09 5.94 -11.29
C GLY A 106 -1.79 6.24 -9.98
N ASP A 107 -3.11 6.30 -10.00
CA ASP A 107 -3.93 6.67 -8.86
C ASP A 107 -3.67 5.83 -7.60
N ALA A 108 -3.69 6.49 -6.45
CA ALA A 108 -3.50 5.88 -5.15
C ALA A 108 -4.52 6.42 -4.15
N PHE A 109 -5.39 5.55 -3.64
CA PHE A 109 -6.45 5.94 -2.72
C PHE A 109 -6.42 5.08 -1.45
N GLY A 110 -6.90 5.62 -0.33
CA GLY A 110 -7.07 4.92 0.93
C GLY A 110 -5.83 4.11 1.34
N GLY A 111 -5.94 2.77 1.36
CA GLY A 111 -4.81 1.87 1.68
C GLY A 111 -3.56 2.12 0.83
N GLY A 112 -3.71 2.56 -0.43
CA GLY A 112 -2.60 2.98 -1.29
C GLY A 112 -1.88 4.21 -0.74
N MET A 113 -2.63 5.22 -0.30
CA MET A 113 -2.07 6.41 0.34
C MET A 113 -1.36 6.07 1.65
N TYR A 114 -1.89 5.12 2.42
CA TYR A 114 -1.22 4.66 3.63
C TYR A 114 0.14 4.01 3.35
N MET A 115 0.26 3.21 2.30
CA MET A 115 1.55 2.62 1.91
C MET A 115 2.54 3.67 1.43
N ILE A 116 2.07 4.66 0.63
CA ILE A 116 2.90 5.79 0.19
C ILE A 116 3.44 6.58 1.37
N SER A 117 2.58 6.95 2.32
CA SER A 117 2.97 7.78 3.48
C SER A 117 3.91 7.08 4.47
N ARG A 118 4.09 5.79 4.33
CA ARG A 118 5.00 4.97 5.15
C ARG A 118 6.29 4.60 4.44
N SER A 119 6.36 4.84 3.14
CA SER A 119 7.59 4.67 2.37
C SER A 119 8.56 5.80 2.67
N ASP A 120 9.86 5.51 2.61
CA ASP A 120 10.91 6.49 2.87
C ASP A 120 11.01 7.54 1.76
N LEU A 121 10.80 7.10 0.51
CA LEU A 121 10.82 7.98 -0.67
C LEU A 121 9.61 7.70 -1.55
N VAL A 122 9.14 8.74 -2.24
CA VAL A 122 8.01 8.66 -3.17
C VAL A 122 8.41 9.26 -4.50
N VAL A 123 8.26 8.47 -5.57
CA VAL A 123 8.40 8.93 -6.95
C VAL A 123 7.04 8.77 -7.62
N ALA A 124 6.39 9.88 -7.92
CA ALA A 124 5.04 9.86 -8.47
C ALA A 124 4.99 10.44 -9.89
N LYS A 125 4.15 9.83 -10.73
CA LYS A 125 3.78 10.40 -12.02
C LYS A 125 2.97 11.69 -11.79
N LYS A 126 3.23 12.74 -12.55
CA LYS A 126 2.54 14.05 -12.42
C LYS A 126 1.01 13.96 -12.50
N THR A 127 0.49 12.95 -13.22
CA THR A 127 -0.94 12.73 -13.41
C THR A 127 -1.54 11.76 -12.40
N ALA A 128 -0.75 11.23 -11.45
CA ALA A 128 -1.25 10.34 -10.42
C ALA A 128 -2.09 11.15 -9.40
N ARG A 129 -3.34 10.72 -9.19
CA ARG A 129 -4.20 11.30 -8.16
C ARG A 129 -4.01 10.56 -6.85
N MET A 130 -3.89 11.30 -5.78
CA MET A 130 -3.68 10.76 -4.44
C MET A 130 -4.71 11.34 -3.49
N ALA A 131 -5.57 10.50 -2.90
CA ALA A 131 -6.64 10.95 -2.01
C ALA A 131 -6.98 9.94 -0.90
N MET A 132 -7.49 10.47 0.20
CA MET A 132 -8.15 9.70 1.25
C MET A 132 -9.65 9.75 0.99
N ARG A 133 -10.24 8.65 0.53
CA ARG A 133 -11.65 8.61 0.14
C ARG A 133 -12.57 8.01 1.19
N GLU A 134 -12.06 7.71 2.35
CA GLU A 134 -12.79 7.12 3.48
C GLU A 134 -13.96 8.00 3.93
N ILE A 135 -13.83 9.32 3.82
CA ILE A 135 -14.91 10.26 4.10
C ILE A 135 -16.15 10.02 3.21
N ASN A 136 -15.94 9.57 1.97
CA ASN A 136 -17.04 9.33 1.00
C ASN A 136 -17.74 8.00 1.25
N THR A 137 -17.13 7.09 2.00
CA THR A 137 -17.66 5.74 2.33
C THR A 137 -18.10 5.62 3.78
N GLY A 138 -17.93 6.69 4.59
CA GLY A 138 -18.23 6.66 6.02
C GLY A 138 -17.24 5.85 6.85
N GLU A 139 -16.09 5.49 6.27
CA GLU A 139 -15.03 4.78 6.98
C GLU A 139 -14.15 5.75 7.77
N GLN A 140 -13.57 5.24 8.86
CA GLN A 140 -12.67 6.03 9.67
C GLN A 140 -11.32 6.21 8.96
N SER A 141 -10.96 7.45 8.64
CA SER A 141 -9.62 7.80 8.18
C SER A 141 -8.68 8.01 9.37
N GLY A 142 -7.58 7.26 9.40
CA GLY A 142 -6.54 7.44 10.41
C GLY A 142 -5.64 8.65 10.07
N GLY A 143 -5.42 9.56 11.03
CA GLY A 143 -4.61 10.79 10.89
C GLY A 143 -3.10 10.60 10.66
N THR A 144 -2.68 9.48 10.07
CA THR A 144 -1.26 9.11 9.94
C THR A 144 -0.46 9.96 8.96
N HIS A 145 -1.14 10.69 8.05
CA HIS A 145 -0.47 11.61 7.12
C HIS A 145 0.02 12.90 7.79
N LEU A 146 -0.45 13.15 9.02
CA LEU A 146 -0.10 14.33 9.80
C LEU A 146 1.42 14.54 9.90
N PHE A 147 2.15 13.47 10.13
CA PHE A 147 3.62 13.51 10.28
C PHE A 147 4.37 13.60 8.95
N THR A 148 3.69 13.29 7.83
CA THR A 148 4.32 13.29 6.50
C THR A 148 4.14 14.61 5.78
N VAL A 149 2.95 15.22 5.88
CA VAL A 149 2.60 16.42 5.09
C VAL A 149 2.19 17.62 5.95
N GLY A 150 2.24 17.50 7.26
CA GLY A 150 1.78 18.51 8.21
C GLY A 150 0.26 18.57 8.36
N ARG A 151 -0.21 19.22 9.44
CA ARG A 151 -1.63 19.17 9.86
C ARG A 151 -2.59 19.71 8.79
N ALA A 152 -2.30 20.86 8.20
CA ALA A 152 -3.22 21.49 7.26
C ALA A 152 -3.48 20.61 6.03
N ARG A 153 -2.40 20.08 5.42
CA ARG A 153 -2.50 19.21 4.25
C ARG A 153 -3.11 17.85 4.58
N ALA A 154 -2.81 17.31 5.75
CA ALA A 154 -3.43 16.07 6.22
C ALA A 154 -4.95 16.22 6.40
N MET A 155 -5.39 17.34 6.97
CA MET A 155 -6.82 17.63 7.12
C MET A 155 -7.51 17.81 5.76
N GLU A 156 -6.89 18.51 4.83
CA GLU A 156 -7.39 18.65 3.46
C GLU A 156 -7.59 17.28 2.80
N LEU A 157 -6.57 16.41 2.83
CA LEU A 157 -6.64 15.06 2.27
C LEU A 157 -7.76 14.21 2.89
N ASN A 158 -7.93 14.31 4.21
CA ASN A 158 -8.92 13.49 4.94
C ASN A 158 -10.35 14.01 4.85
N LEU A 159 -10.53 15.33 4.81
CA LEU A 159 -11.89 15.92 4.88
C LEU A 159 -12.49 16.18 3.51
N LEU A 160 -11.68 16.47 2.50
CA LEU A 160 -12.21 16.77 1.16
C LEU A 160 -12.34 15.51 0.29
N GLY A 161 -11.60 14.44 0.60
CA GLY A 161 -11.62 13.21 -0.20
C GLY A 161 -11.24 13.45 -1.67
N ALA A 162 -10.73 14.64 -1.97
CA ALA A 162 -10.31 15.07 -3.29
C ALA A 162 -8.81 14.84 -3.51
N GLY A 163 -8.42 14.48 -4.72
CA GLY A 163 -7.05 14.25 -5.15
C GLY A 163 -6.79 14.86 -6.52
#